data_eb7d629cb13db6a26e5ef03676d01d9c
#
_entry.id   eb7d629cb13db6a26e5ef03676d01d9c
#
_cell.length_a   1.000
_cell.length_b   1.000
_cell.length_c   1.000
_cell.angle_alpha   90.00
_cell.angle_beta   90.00
_cell.angle_gamma   90.00
#
_symmetry.space_group_name_H-M   'P 1'
#
loop_
_entity.id
_entity.type
_entity.pdbx_description
1 polymer ?
#
loop_
_entity_poly.entity_id
_entity_poly.type
_entity_poly.pdbx_seq_one_letter_code
_entity_poly.pdbx_strand_id
1 'polypeptide(L)'
;ASQRDAMIARAREDARLQADALIKEAKERINEEKEAALRDVRREVALMSISIAEKVVRKEMSSEKGQKEFIDRMVAEMLDNEKTSSSEAVN
;
A
#
# COMPACT_ATOMS: atom_id res chain seq x y z
N ALA A 1 -15.42 -55.74 -15.41
CA ALA A 1 -14.30 -56.25 -14.71
C ALA A 1 -13.08 -55.33 -14.80
N SER A 2 -11.90 -55.81 -15.25
CA SER A 2 -10.67 -55.01 -15.16
C SER A 2 -10.66 -53.77 -16.04
N GLN A 3 -11.30 -53.81 -17.21
CA GLN A 3 -11.39 -52.61 -18.08
C GLN A 3 -12.24 -51.50 -17.43
N ARG A 4 -13.35 -51.90 -16.83
CA ARG A 4 -14.22 -50.95 -16.12
C ARG A 4 -13.49 -50.32 -14.92
N ASP A 5 -12.78 -51.15 -14.16
CA ASP A 5 -12.01 -50.70 -13.01
C ASP A 5 -10.89 -49.73 -13.41
N ALA A 6 -10.20 -50.04 -14.54
CA ALA A 6 -9.18 -49.15 -15.09
C ALA A 6 -9.76 -47.84 -15.58
N MET A 7 -10.93 -47.85 -16.21
CA MET A 7 -11.62 -46.62 -16.63
C MET A 7 -12.04 -45.75 -15.46
N ILE A 8 -12.57 -46.37 -14.40
CA ILE A 8 -12.95 -45.66 -13.18
C ILE A 8 -11.72 -45.03 -12.53
N ALA A 9 -10.64 -45.78 -12.40
CA ALA A 9 -9.40 -45.29 -11.83
C ALA A 9 -8.84 -44.11 -12.62
N ARG A 10 -8.87 -44.18 -13.95
CA ARG A 10 -8.43 -43.09 -14.83
C ARG A 10 -9.31 -41.86 -14.68
N ALA A 11 -10.64 -42.07 -14.66
CA ALA A 11 -11.58 -40.96 -14.49
C ALA A 11 -11.39 -40.25 -13.14
N ARG A 12 -11.15 -41.00 -12.08
CA ARG A 12 -10.86 -40.42 -10.73
C ARG A 12 -9.58 -39.63 -10.74
N GLU A 13 -8.52 -40.16 -11.37
CA GLU A 13 -7.24 -39.47 -11.46
C GLU A 13 -7.36 -38.16 -12.29
N ASP A 14 -8.05 -38.22 -13.43
CA ASP A 14 -8.30 -37.04 -14.25
C ASP A 14 -9.10 -36.00 -13.48
N ALA A 15 -10.14 -36.39 -12.73
CA ALA A 15 -10.93 -35.51 -11.92
C ALA A 15 -10.08 -34.87 -10.80
N ARG A 16 -9.20 -35.64 -10.18
CA ARG A 16 -8.28 -35.15 -9.16
C ARG A 16 -7.35 -34.09 -9.73
N LEU A 17 -6.76 -34.34 -10.88
CA LEU A 17 -5.85 -33.39 -11.55
C LEU A 17 -6.57 -32.10 -11.93
N GLN A 18 -7.81 -32.21 -12.43
CA GLN A 18 -8.62 -31.04 -12.76
C GLN A 18 -8.98 -30.22 -11.50
N ALA A 19 -9.36 -30.91 -10.42
CA ALA A 19 -9.68 -30.28 -9.16
C ALA A 19 -8.46 -29.55 -8.58
N ASP A 20 -7.29 -30.20 -8.61
CA ASP A 20 -6.04 -29.57 -8.14
C ASP A 20 -5.68 -28.33 -8.96
N ALA A 21 -5.85 -28.39 -10.27
CA ALA A 21 -5.62 -27.27 -11.17
C ALA A 21 -6.57 -26.09 -10.88
N LEU A 22 -7.84 -26.39 -10.64
CA LEU A 22 -8.83 -25.36 -10.28
C LEU A 22 -8.53 -24.71 -8.94
N ILE A 23 -8.12 -25.51 -7.96
CA ILE A 23 -7.75 -25.01 -6.63
C ILE A 23 -6.52 -24.10 -6.74
N LYS A 24 -5.53 -24.50 -7.50
CA LYS A 24 -4.33 -23.70 -7.73
C LYS A 24 -4.67 -22.37 -8.38
N GLU A 25 -5.48 -22.39 -9.43
CA GLU A 25 -5.94 -21.20 -10.13
C GLU A 25 -6.73 -20.27 -9.20
N ALA A 26 -7.63 -20.86 -8.38
CA ALA A 26 -8.42 -20.09 -7.42
C ALA A 26 -7.54 -19.41 -6.37
N LYS A 27 -6.52 -20.10 -5.87
CA LYS A 27 -5.57 -19.53 -4.91
C LYS A 27 -4.77 -18.38 -5.52
N GLU A 28 -4.33 -18.52 -6.75
CA GLU A 28 -3.62 -17.46 -7.48
C GLU A 28 -4.50 -16.23 -7.66
N ARG A 29 -5.77 -16.44 -8.04
CA ARG A 29 -6.74 -15.36 -8.21
C ARG A 29 -7.03 -14.65 -6.89
N ILE A 30 -7.22 -15.40 -5.82
CA ILE A 30 -7.43 -14.83 -4.48
C ILE A 30 -6.23 -13.99 -4.05
N ASN A 31 -5.02 -14.47 -4.30
CA ASN A 31 -3.82 -13.73 -3.97
C ASN A 31 -3.70 -12.43 -4.77
N GLU A 32 -4.01 -12.47 -6.07
CA GLU A 32 -4.03 -11.28 -6.93
C GLU A 32 -5.08 -10.27 -6.47
N GLU A 33 -6.28 -10.72 -6.13
CA GLU A 33 -7.35 -9.86 -5.62
C GLU A 33 -6.98 -9.24 -4.28
N LYS A 34 -6.36 -10.02 -3.39
CA LYS A 34 -5.85 -9.53 -2.11
C LYS A 34 -4.83 -8.41 -2.30
N GLU A 35 -3.85 -8.63 -3.18
CA GLU A 35 -2.82 -7.63 -3.46
C GLU A 35 -3.42 -6.36 -4.07
N ALA A 36 -4.40 -6.50 -4.98
CA ALA A 36 -5.11 -5.36 -5.54
C ALA A 36 -5.88 -4.59 -4.48
N ALA A 37 -6.59 -5.29 -3.59
CA ALA A 37 -7.32 -4.66 -2.49
C ALA A 37 -6.40 -3.93 -1.53
N LEU A 38 -5.24 -4.49 -1.22
CA LEU A 38 -4.25 -3.84 -0.36
C LEU A 38 -3.68 -2.57 -1.01
N ARG A 39 -3.46 -2.57 -2.31
CA ARG A 39 -3.04 -1.36 -3.04
C ARG A 39 -4.11 -0.27 -2.96
N ASP A 40 -5.37 -0.63 -3.10
CA ASP A 40 -6.48 0.31 -3.02
C ASP A 40 -6.60 0.93 -1.62
N VAL A 41 -6.48 0.09 -0.57
CA VAL A 41 -6.50 0.56 0.82
C VAL A 41 -5.34 1.51 1.10
N ARG A 42 -4.13 1.17 0.63
CA ARG A 42 -2.96 2.05 0.79
C ARG A 42 -3.16 3.39 0.10
N ARG A 43 -3.75 3.37 -1.09
CA ARG A 43 -4.08 4.61 -1.82
C ARG A 43 -5.07 5.46 -1.04
N GLU A 44 -6.14 4.87 -0.53
CA GLU A 44 -7.15 5.59 0.25
C GLU A 44 -6.56 6.18 1.52
N VAL A 45 -5.76 5.42 2.25
CA VAL A 45 -5.08 5.91 3.45
C VAL A 45 -4.16 7.07 3.12
N ALA A 46 -3.41 6.99 2.02
CA ALA A 46 -2.54 8.08 1.58
C ALA A 46 -3.35 9.34 1.25
N LEU A 47 -4.45 9.21 0.52
CA LEU A 47 -5.32 10.34 0.19
C LEU A 47 -5.96 10.95 1.42
N MET A 48 -6.40 10.13 2.38
CA MET A 48 -6.94 10.60 3.66
C MET A 48 -5.88 11.35 4.46
N SER A 49 -4.65 10.85 4.48
CA SER A 49 -3.54 11.51 5.18
C SER A 49 -3.25 12.88 4.60
N ILE A 50 -3.24 13.01 3.28
CA ILE A 50 -3.07 14.30 2.59
C ILE A 50 -4.23 15.25 2.93
N SER A 51 -5.47 14.74 2.89
CA SER A 51 -6.65 15.54 3.23
C SER A 51 -6.62 16.06 4.67
N ILE A 52 -6.20 15.23 5.61
CA ILE A 52 -6.04 15.61 7.01
C ILE A 52 -4.95 16.68 7.14
N ALA A 53 -3.81 16.49 6.49
CA ALA A 53 -2.72 17.46 6.50
C ALA A 53 -3.16 18.81 5.95
N GLU A 54 -3.91 18.83 4.85
CA GLU A 54 -4.47 20.04 4.28
C GLU A 54 -5.40 20.76 5.25
N LYS A 55 -6.25 20.03 5.97
CA LYS A 55 -7.16 20.61 6.96
C LYS A 55 -6.40 21.19 8.15
N VAL A 56 -5.37 20.51 8.61
CA VAL A 56 -4.52 21.02 9.71
C VAL A 56 -3.83 22.32 9.31
N VAL A 57 -3.22 22.34 8.12
CA VAL A 57 -2.56 23.54 7.59
C VAL A 57 -3.56 24.68 7.42
N ARG A 58 -4.73 24.39 6.86
CA ARG A 58 -5.78 25.40 6.68
C ARG A 58 -6.24 25.99 8.00
N LYS A 59 -6.38 25.17 9.03
CA LYS A 59 -6.77 25.61 10.37
C LYS A 59 -5.69 26.51 10.99
N GLU A 60 -4.42 26.14 10.87
CA GLU A 60 -3.31 26.97 11.37
C GLU A 60 -3.21 28.29 10.62
N MET A 61 -3.46 28.29 9.32
CA MET A 61 -3.40 29.47 8.47
C MET A 61 -4.64 30.34 8.54
N SER A 62 -5.68 29.91 9.25
CA SER A 62 -6.94 30.68 9.39
C SER A 62 -6.81 31.86 10.32
N SER A 63 -5.79 31.92 11.17
CA SER A 63 -5.51 33.06 12.04
C SER A 63 -4.20 33.74 11.66
N GLU A 64 -4.11 35.04 11.84
CA GLU A 64 -2.88 35.80 11.58
C GLU A 64 -1.72 35.29 12.45
N LYS A 65 -2.01 35.00 13.71
CA LYS A 65 -1.04 34.44 14.65
C LYS A 65 -0.54 33.05 14.20
N GLY A 66 -1.45 32.20 13.78
CA GLY A 66 -1.09 30.88 13.28
C GLY A 66 -0.22 30.93 12.02
N GLN A 67 -0.53 31.84 11.10
CA GLN A 67 0.28 32.05 9.90
C GLN A 67 1.70 32.49 10.26
N LYS A 68 1.85 33.41 11.17
CA LYS A 68 3.15 33.89 11.61
C LYS A 68 3.97 32.81 12.29
N GLU A 69 3.37 32.06 13.20
CA GLU A 69 4.02 30.95 13.89
C GLU A 69 4.47 29.85 12.91
N PHE A 70 3.64 29.55 11.92
CA PHE A 70 3.96 28.57 10.88
C PHE A 70 5.16 29.01 10.05
N ILE A 71 5.16 30.26 9.59
CA ILE A 71 6.26 30.84 8.81
C ILE A 71 7.55 30.86 9.62
N ASP A 72 7.47 31.28 10.88
CA ASP A 72 8.63 31.32 11.76
C ASP A 72 9.26 29.95 11.97
N ARG A 73 8.44 28.90 12.14
CA ARG A 73 8.92 27.52 12.26
C ARG A 73 9.59 27.05 10.99
N MET A 74 9.00 27.35 9.83
CA MET A 74 9.57 26.96 8.53
C MET A 74 10.90 27.64 8.26
N VAL A 75 11.01 28.92 8.58
CA VAL A 75 12.27 29.67 8.46
C VAL A 75 13.33 29.08 9.40
N ALA A 76 12.96 28.76 10.64
CA ALA A 76 13.88 28.15 11.59
C ALA A 76 14.40 26.80 11.11
N GLU A 77 13.53 25.96 10.55
CA GLU A 77 13.93 24.66 9.96
C GLU A 77 14.86 24.84 8.77
N MET A 78 14.60 25.77 7.89
CA MET A 78 15.44 26.06 6.74
C MET A 78 16.82 26.55 7.16
N LEU A 79 16.89 27.43 8.15
CA LEU A 79 18.16 27.92 8.69
C LEU A 79 18.96 26.82 9.37
N ASP A 80 18.30 25.92 10.09
CA ASP A 80 18.91 24.77 10.72
C ASP A 80 19.47 23.80 9.69
N ASN A 81 18.74 23.53 8.63
CA ASN A 81 19.20 22.70 7.51
C ASN A 81 20.41 23.32 6.80
N GLU A 82 20.44 24.63 6.60
CA GLU A 82 21.59 25.33 6.02
C GLU A 82 22.82 25.19 6.90
N LYS A 83 22.68 25.33 8.21
CA LYS A 83 23.78 25.14 9.17
C LYS A 83 24.33 23.72 9.10
N THR A 84 23.44 22.73 9.05
CA THR A 84 23.83 21.33 8.94
C THR A 84 24.55 21.06 7.63
N SER A 85 24.05 21.57 6.52
CA SER A 85 24.69 21.43 5.21
C SER A 85 26.04 22.11 5.14
N SER A 86 26.16 23.31 5.68
CA SER A 86 27.43 24.04 5.76
C SER A 86 28.47 23.32 6.62
N SER A 87 28.03 22.76 7.75
CA SER A 87 28.89 21.98 8.65
C SER A 87 29.39 20.70 7.96
N GLU A 88 28.54 20.02 7.22
CA GLU A 88 28.91 18.83 6.44
C GLU A 88 29.84 19.16 5.28
N ALA A 89 29.65 20.30 4.62
CA ALA A 89 30.48 20.73 3.50
C ALA A 89 31.89 21.10 3.93
N VAL A 90 32.08 21.58 5.16
CA VAL A 90 33.40 21.96 5.71
C VAL A 90 34.24 20.74 6.08
N ASN A 91 33.61 19.62 6.39
CA ASN A 91 34.27 18.38 6.71
C ASN A 91 34.52 17.50 5.47
#